data_6170a94826308b71283bb8ed1e4df3fa
#
_entry.id   6170a94826308b71283bb8ed1e4df3fa
#
_cell.length_a   1.000
_cell.length_b   1.000
_cell.length_c   1.000
_cell.angle_alpha   90.00
_cell.angle_beta   90.00
_cell.angle_gamma   90.00
#
_symmetry.space_group_name_H-M   'P 1'
#
loop_
_entity.id
_entity.type
_entity.pdbx_description
1 polymer ?
#
loop_
_entity_poly.entity_id
_entity_poly.type
_entity_poly.pdbx_seq_one_letter_code
_entity_poly.pdbx_strand_id
1 'polypeptide(L)'
;MFHFSGGHFSLLFAAAFPHLIHRTICIDIFKPLTYHGEKWANKVERIIEMHRKFENSFSNDPSINSKVPVYSEPDAIKRMMEAHGNSLNEESAKALMIRGTQKLKWGVTFSRDVRLKIPSVDPPPTDEQMLKFMSNIRSDLLIIRARQTPYHLPEDVRLKFYDVYQNNCRYFKDVLLDGTHHLHMNNPDRVGPVINDFITESLLLNLKPSL
;
A
#
# COMPACT_ATOMS: atom_id res chain seq x y z
N MET A 1 3.27 2.99 -10.69
CA MET A 1 1.98 2.53 -10.11
C MET A 1 2.25 1.75 -8.84
N PHE A 2 1.51 2.06 -7.77
CA PHE A 2 1.79 1.51 -6.43
C PHE A 2 0.48 1.24 -5.69
N HIS A 3 0.42 0.11 -4.99
CA HIS A 3 -0.73 -0.31 -4.21
C HIS A 3 -0.41 -0.18 -2.71
N PHE A 4 -1.35 0.33 -1.93
CA PHE A 4 -1.34 0.49 -0.46
C PHE A 4 0.02 0.92 0.11
N SER A 5 0.81 0.02 0.73
CA SER A 5 2.12 0.36 1.31
C SER A 5 3.08 0.96 0.27
N GLY A 6 3.09 0.45 -0.96
CA GLY A 6 3.84 1.05 -2.06
C GLY A 6 3.37 2.46 -2.39
N GLY A 7 2.06 2.71 -2.36
CA GLY A 7 1.48 4.03 -2.54
C GLY A 7 1.82 5.00 -1.41
N HIS A 8 1.84 4.53 -0.15
CA HIS A 8 2.33 5.31 0.99
C HIS A 8 3.72 5.88 0.73
N PHE A 9 4.68 5.01 0.40
CA PHE A 9 6.06 5.45 0.13
C PHE A 9 6.16 6.30 -1.13
N SER A 10 5.37 6.06 -2.15
CA SER A 10 5.38 6.84 -3.39
C SER A 10 4.87 8.26 -3.19
N LEU A 11 3.83 8.46 -2.38
CA LEU A 11 3.34 9.77 -2.01
C LEU A 11 4.39 10.54 -1.18
N LEU A 12 5.02 9.87 -0.20
CA LEU A 12 6.11 10.47 0.57
C LEU A 12 7.28 10.88 -0.33
N PHE A 13 7.67 10.00 -1.25
CA PHE A 13 8.76 10.27 -2.18
C PHE A 13 8.42 11.43 -3.14
N ALA A 14 7.20 11.46 -3.67
CA ALA A 14 6.75 12.54 -4.56
C ALA A 14 6.71 13.90 -3.85
N ALA A 15 6.39 13.93 -2.55
CA ALA A 15 6.41 15.16 -1.76
C ALA A 15 7.83 15.58 -1.33
N ALA A 16 8.73 14.61 -1.07
CA ALA A 16 10.12 14.88 -0.68
C ALA A 16 10.98 15.32 -1.89
N PHE A 17 10.69 14.77 -3.07
CA PHE A 17 11.48 15.00 -4.29
C PHE A 17 10.58 15.39 -5.48
N PRO A 18 9.83 16.51 -5.38
CA PRO A 18 8.84 16.90 -6.39
C PRO A 18 9.43 17.12 -7.79
N HIS A 19 10.70 17.44 -7.89
CA HIS A 19 11.41 17.65 -9.17
C HIS A 19 11.83 16.35 -9.87
N LEU A 20 11.81 15.19 -9.17
CA LEU A 20 12.18 13.90 -9.75
C LEU A 20 10.98 13.13 -10.28
N ILE A 21 9.77 13.46 -9.84
CA ILE A 21 8.57 12.68 -10.12
C ILE A 21 7.65 13.44 -11.07
N HIS A 22 7.40 12.84 -12.23
CA HIS A 22 6.46 13.39 -13.18
C HIS A 22 5.03 12.90 -12.96
N ARG A 23 4.85 11.63 -12.57
CA ARG A 23 3.55 11.00 -12.37
C ARG A 23 3.57 10.00 -11.23
N THR A 24 2.53 10.03 -10.42
CA THR A 24 2.28 9.06 -9.35
C THR A 24 0.90 8.45 -9.52
N ILE A 25 0.80 7.12 -9.46
CA ILE A 25 -0.47 6.40 -9.51
C ILE A 25 -0.57 5.54 -8.27
N CYS A 26 -1.54 5.83 -7.42
CA CYS A 26 -1.80 5.13 -6.17
C CYS A 26 -3.10 4.33 -6.26
N ILE A 27 -3.07 3.08 -5.84
CA ILE A 27 -4.25 2.22 -5.80
C ILE A 27 -4.59 1.89 -4.35
N ASP A 28 -5.80 2.21 -4.01
CA ASP A 28 -6.46 2.00 -2.72
C ASP A 28 -5.67 2.53 -1.51
N ILE A 29 -5.04 3.67 -1.72
CA ILE A 29 -4.49 4.52 -0.67
C ILE A 29 -4.66 5.98 -1.08
N PHE A 30 -5.25 6.79 -0.21
CA PHE A 30 -5.55 8.19 -0.47
C PHE A 30 -4.50 9.14 0.09
N LYS A 31 -3.92 8.80 1.21
CA LYS A 31 -2.89 9.58 1.90
C LYS A 31 -1.87 8.65 2.56
N PRO A 32 -0.67 9.13 2.84
CA PRO A 32 0.25 8.38 3.67
C PRO A 32 -0.34 8.08 5.06
N LEU A 33 0.16 7.03 5.68
CA LEU A 33 -0.29 6.63 7.01
C LEU A 33 0.06 7.72 8.03
N THR A 34 -0.93 8.09 8.83
CA THR A 34 -0.81 9.04 9.94
C THR A 34 -1.32 8.41 11.22
N TYR A 35 -1.08 9.04 12.34
CA TYR A 35 -1.47 8.49 13.62
C TYR A 35 -2.19 9.51 14.50
N HIS A 36 -3.24 9.07 15.17
CA HIS A 36 -3.92 9.83 16.20
C HIS A 36 -3.39 9.42 17.58
N GLY A 37 -2.85 10.37 18.34
CA GLY A 37 -2.01 10.15 19.51
C GLY A 37 -2.57 9.27 20.64
N GLU A 38 -3.89 9.25 20.83
CA GLU A 38 -4.52 8.50 21.93
C GLU A 38 -4.28 6.98 21.91
N LYS A 39 -4.05 6.40 20.73
CA LYS A 39 -3.82 4.96 20.56
C LYS A 39 -2.34 4.60 20.46
N TRP A 40 -1.44 5.59 20.57
CA TRP A 40 -0.02 5.37 20.32
C TRP A 40 0.63 4.54 21.42
N ALA A 41 0.37 4.85 22.70
CA ALA A 41 0.95 4.13 23.83
C ALA A 41 0.69 2.61 23.74
N ASN A 42 -0.58 2.22 23.55
CA ASN A 42 -0.98 0.81 23.42
C ASN A 42 -0.34 0.13 22.21
N LYS A 43 -0.11 0.90 21.14
CA LYS A 43 0.55 0.37 19.95
C LYS A 43 2.04 0.17 20.17
N VAL A 44 2.72 1.10 20.85
CA VAL A 44 4.14 1.00 21.20
C VAL A 44 4.41 -0.23 22.04
N GLU A 45 3.62 -0.44 23.11
CA GLU A 45 3.72 -1.64 23.94
C GLU A 45 3.64 -2.92 23.12
N ARG A 46 2.61 -3.01 22.27
CA ARG A 46 2.43 -4.17 21.38
C ARG A 46 3.61 -4.36 20.40
N ILE A 47 4.12 -3.28 19.84
CA ILE A 47 5.26 -3.33 18.91
C ILE A 47 6.52 -3.82 19.63
N ILE A 48 6.81 -3.27 20.82
CA ILE A 48 7.95 -3.69 21.64
C ILE A 48 7.84 -5.18 22.00
N GLU A 49 6.66 -5.65 22.37
CA GLU A 49 6.43 -7.08 22.60
C GLU A 49 6.66 -7.94 21.37
N MET A 50 6.24 -7.46 20.19
CA MET A 50 6.48 -8.17 18.92
C MET A 50 7.97 -8.25 18.62
N HIS A 51 8.73 -7.16 18.80
CA HIS A 51 10.19 -7.15 18.65
C HIS A 51 10.86 -8.13 19.63
N ARG A 52 10.50 -8.09 20.90
CA ARG A 52 11.04 -8.99 21.92
C ARG A 52 10.79 -10.48 21.59
N LYS A 53 9.57 -10.81 21.17
CA LYS A 53 9.23 -12.18 20.74
C LYS A 53 10.03 -12.60 19.52
N PHE A 54 10.22 -11.69 18.57
CA PHE A 54 11.03 -11.93 17.39
C PHE A 54 12.50 -12.18 17.73
N GLU A 55 13.13 -11.30 18.52
CA GLU A 55 14.51 -11.45 18.94
C GLU A 55 14.73 -12.75 19.73
N ASN A 56 13.84 -13.08 20.67
CA ASN A 56 13.90 -14.33 21.41
C ASN A 56 13.75 -15.57 20.51
N SER A 57 13.04 -15.46 19.39
CA SER A 57 12.91 -16.57 18.44
C SER A 57 14.15 -16.82 17.62
N PHE A 58 15.06 -15.83 17.50
CA PHE A 58 16.30 -15.93 16.73
C PHE A 58 17.56 -16.12 17.61
N SER A 59 17.50 -15.73 18.90
CA SER A 59 18.70 -15.65 19.75
C SER A 59 19.17 -16.99 20.32
N ASN A 60 18.36 -18.05 20.31
CA ASN A 60 18.65 -19.25 21.11
C ASN A 60 18.70 -20.58 20.38
N ASP A 61 18.49 -20.63 19.05
CA ASP A 61 18.51 -21.93 18.37
C ASP A 61 18.80 -21.84 16.87
N PRO A 62 19.99 -22.30 16.41
CA PRO A 62 20.29 -22.45 14.98
C PRO A 62 19.31 -23.38 14.25
N SER A 63 18.57 -24.24 14.99
CA SER A 63 17.54 -25.13 14.45
C SER A 63 16.23 -24.44 14.15
N ILE A 64 16.02 -23.18 14.56
CA ILE A 64 14.78 -22.40 14.30
C ILE A 64 14.64 -22.07 12.82
N ASN A 65 15.71 -21.96 12.07
CA ASN A 65 15.68 -21.94 10.59
C ASN A 65 15.09 -23.23 9.99
N SER A 66 14.94 -24.29 10.77
CA SER A 66 14.39 -25.58 10.34
C SER A 66 12.85 -25.68 10.43
N LYS A 67 12.16 -24.68 10.99
CA LYS A 67 10.69 -24.69 11.18
C LYS A 67 9.93 -23.65 10.36
N VAL A 68 10.41 -23.36 9.15
CA VAL A 68 9.60 -22.58 8.23
C VAL A 68 8.34 -23.40 7.89
N PRO A 69 7.14 -22.86 8.12
CA PRO A 69 5.92 -23.62 7.83
C PRO A 69 5.84 -24.01 6.36
N VAL A 70 5.57 -25.27 6.11
CA VAL A 70 5.34 -25.83 4.77
C VAL A 70 3.86 -26.11 4.62
N TYR A 71 3.29 -25.67 3.52
CA TYR A 71 1.87 -25.80 3.21
C TYR A 71 1.68 -26.60 1.93
N SER A 72 0.56 -27.31 1.82
CA SER A 72 0.07 -27.74 0.51
C SER A 72 -0.26 -26.51 -0.33
N GLU A 73 -0.25 -26.61 -1.65
CA GLU A 73 -0.57 -25.48 -2.52
C GLU A 73 -1.99 -24.91 -2.27
N PRO A 74 -3.06 -25.74 -2.10
CA PRO A 74 -4.38 -25.24 -1.73
C PRO A 74 -4.41 -24.52 -0.38
N ASP A 75 -3.72 -25.04 0.63
CA ASP A 75 -3.66 -24.39 1.95
C ASP A 75 -2.88 -23.06 1.90
N ALA A 76 -1.84 -22.98 1.10
CA ALA A 76 -1.09 -21.73 0.91
C ALA A 76 -1.95 -20.67 0.20
N ILE A 77 -2.76 -21.04 -0.81
CA ILE A 77 -3.71 -20.14 -1.47
C ILE A 77 -4.73 -19.63 -0.47
N LYS A 78 -5.38 -20.53 0.27
CA LYS A 78 -6.36 -20.18 1.29
C LYS A 78 -5.76 -19.21 2.32
N ARG A 79 -4.58 -19.53 2.83
CA ARG A 79 -3.85 -18.69 3.79
C ARG A 79 -3.47 -17.33 3.22
N MET A 80 -3.10 -17.25 1.94
CA MET A 80 -2.84 -15.98 1.24
C MET A 80 -4.10 -15.11 1.22
N MET A 81 -5.24 -15.68 0.84
CA MET A 81 -6.52 -14.98 0.81
C MET A 81 -6.92 -14.47 2.21
N GLU A 82 -6.88 -15.34 3.21
CA GLU A 82 -7.20 -15.01 4.61
C GLU A 82 -6.29 -13.90 5.17
N ALA A 83 -4.97 -13.98 4.89
CA ALA A 83 -3.99 -12.97 5.33
C ALA A 83 -4.24 -11.58 4.74
N HIS A 84 -4.96 -11.50 3.62
CA HIS A 84 -5.37 -10.26 2.97
C HIS A 84 -6.86 -9.92 3.21
N GLY A 85 -7.45 -10.47 4.27
CA GLY A 85 -8.84 -10.21 4.64
C GLY A 85 -9.84 -10.62 3.56
N ASN A 86 -9.56 -11.68 2.81
CA ASN A 86 -10.34 -12.18 1.68
C ASN A 86 -10.61 -11.14 0.58
N SER A 87 -9.78 -10.12 0.50
CA SER A 87 -9.87 -9.11 -0.57
C SER A 87 -9.22 -9.55 -1.89
N LEU A 88 -8.46 -10.65 -1.89
CA LEU A 88 -7.94 -11.34 -3.08
C LEU A 88 -8.91 -12.46 -3.48
N ASN A 89 -9.15 -12.61 -4.78
CA ASN A 89 -9.71 -13.83 -5.33
C ASN A 89 -8.62 -14.91 -5.49
N GLU A 90 -9.02 -16.13 -5.78
CA GLU A 90 -8.10 -17.28 -5.89
C GLU A 90 -7.07 -17.09 -7.00
N GLU A 91 -7.47 -16.55 -8.15
CA GLU A 91 -6.59 -16.30 -9.29
C GLU A 91 -5.50 -15.28 -8.94
N SER A 92 -5.89 -14.17 -8.28
CA SER A 92 -4.98 -13.15 -7.79
C SER A 92 -4.03 -13.68 -6.72
N ALA A 93 -4.52 -14.55 -5.83
CA ALA A 93 -3.69 -15.21 -4.84
C ALA A 93 -2.64 -16.14 -5.50
N LYS A 94 -3.04 -16.93 -6.49
CA LYS A 94 -2.12 -17.77 -7.28
C LYS A 94 -1.06 -16.93 -7.99
N ALA A 95 -1.44 -15.80 -8.59
CA ALA A 95 -0.50 -14.89 -9.25
C ALA A 95 0.54 -14.33 -8.26
N LEU A 96 0.13 -13.95 -7.05
CA LEU A 96 1.06 -13.50 -6.00
C LEU A 96 2.00 -14.61 -5.53
N MET A 97 1.51 -15.85 -5.47
CA MET A 97 2.31 -16.98 -5.02
C MET A 97 3.48 -17.33 -5.96
N ILE A 98 3.41 -16.98 -7.25
CA ILE A 98 4.49 -17.24 -8.21
C ILE A 98 5.84 -16.71 -7.70
N ARG A 99 5.86 -15.54 -7.07
CA ARG A 99 7.05 -14.93 -6.47
C ARG A 99 7.03 -14.90 -4.94
N GLY A 100 5.86 -15.06 -4.35
CA GLY A 100 5.64 -15.00 -2.91
C GLY A 100 5.90 -16.31 -2.18
N THR A 101 6.23 -17.39 -2.90
CA THR A 101 6.50 -18.70 -2.32
C THR A 101 7.76 -19.33 -2.90
N GLN A 102 8.32 -20.27 -2.16
CA GLN A 102 9.39 -21.18 -2.60
C GLN A 102 8.86 -22.61 -2.57
N LYS A 103 9.09 -23.36 -3.66
CA LYS A 103 8.76 -24.79 -3.72
C LYS A 103 9.77 -25.59 -2.91
N LEU A 104 9.25 -26.51 -2.11
CA LEU A 104 10.00 -27.48 -1.32
C LEU A 104 9.57 -28.89 -1.72
N LYS A 105 10.31 -29.91 -1.23
CA LYS A 105 10.02 -31.32 -1.56
C LYS A 105 8.58 -31.73 -1.23
N TRP A 106 7.98 -31.14 -0.17
CA TRP A 106 6.69 -31.55 0.36
C TRP A 106 5.60 -30.46 0.32
N GLY A 107 5.83 -29.40 -0.45
CA GLY A 107 4.87 -28.30 -0.56
C GLY A 107 5.54 -26.97 -0.87
N VAL A 108 4.95 -25.90 -0.36
CA VAL A 108 5.45 -24.53 -0.55
C VAL A 108 5.61 -23.81 0.78
N THR A 109 6.55 -22.87 0.83
CA THR A 109 6.68 -21.92 1.95
C THR A 109 6.65 -20.49 1.44
N PHE A 110 6.19 -19.55 2.28
CA PHE A 110 6.19 -18.13 1.91
C PHE A 110 7.60 -17.53 2.00
N SER A 111 8.00 -16.82 0.94
CA SER A 111 9.31 -16.18 0.82
C SER A 111 9.41 -14.82 1.54
N ARG A 112 8.29 -14.32 2.09
CA ARG A 112 8.24 -13.02 2.74
C ARG A 112 9.15 -12.99 3.97
N ASP A 113 9.98 -11.95 4.06
CA ASP A 113 10.76 -11.68 5.27
C ASP A 113 9.84 -11.47 6.48
N VAL A 114 10.06 -12.25 7.52
CA VAL A 114 9.23 -12.21 8.74
C VAL A 114 9.32 -10.88 9.48
N ARG A 115 10.42 -10.13 9.32
CA ARG A 115 10.61 -8.78 9.88
C ARG A 115 9.58 -7.79 9.37
N LEU A 116 9.05 -7.98 8.17
CA LEU A 116 7.99 -7.14 7.60
C LEU A 116 6.64 -7.23 8.36
N LYS A 117 6.52 -8.17 9.31
CA LYS A 117 5.35 -8.27 10.19
C LYS A 117 5.45 -7.33 11.40
N ILE A 118 6.64 -6.81 11.69
CA ILE A 118 6.89 -5.98 12.85
C ILE A 118 6.86 -4.52 12.40
N PRO A 119 5.88 -3.72 12.87
CA PRO A 119 5.82 -2.30 12.56
C PRO A 119 6.99 -1.54 13.20
N SER A 120 7.32 -0.37 12.64
CA SER A 120 8.26 0.56 13.29
C SER A 120 7.69 1.09 14.61
N VAL A 121 8.60 1.36 15.56
CA VAL A 121 8.28 2.03 16.84
C VAL A 121 8.13 3.53 16.64
N ASP A 122 8.62 4.10 15.54
CA ASP A 122 8.56 5.53 15.30
C ASP A 122 7.12 6.00 15.12
N PRO A 123 6.72 7.09 15.79
CA PRO A 123 5.40 7.65 15.60
C PRO A 123 5.28 8.22 14.18
N PRO A 124 4.30 7.80 13.38
CA PRO A 124 4.03 8.46 12.13
C PRO A 124 3.53 9.89 12.38
N PRO A 125 3.69 10.81 11.40
CA PRO A 125 3.21 12.17 11.49
C PRO A 125 1.70 12.26 11.78
N THR A 126 1.25 13.38 12.33
CA THR A 126 -0.18 13.70 12.43
C THR A 126 -0.75 14.03 11.05
N ASP A 127 -2.08 14.07 10.92
CA ASP A 127 -2.73 14.50 9.67
C ASP A 127 -2.33 15.93 9.29
N GLU A 128 -2.19 16.84 10.24
CA GLU A 128 -1.79 18.22 9.99
C GLU A 128 -0.37 18.31 9.43
N GLN A 129 0.58 17.62 10.05
CA GLN A 129 1.95 17.55 9.56
C GLN A 129 2.01 16.93 8.17
N MET A 130 1.21 15.88 7.94
CA MET A 130 1.16 15.19 6.66
C MET A 130 0.52 16.05 5.56
N LEU A 131 -0.55 16.80 5.86
CA LEU A 131 -1.15 17.76 4.91
C LEU A 131 -0.11 18.79 4.44
N LYS A 132 0.65 19.36 5.39
CA LYS A 132 1.73 20.32 5.08
C LYS A 132 2.81 19.66 4.24
N PHE A 133 3.16 18.40 4.51
CA PHE A 133 4.18 17.70 3.72
C PHE A 133 3.67 17.37 2.31
N MET A 134 2.43 16.88 2.17
CA MET A 134 1.81 16.57 0.89
C MET A 134 1.59 17.80 0.00
N SER A 135 1.53 19.01 0.56
CA SER A 135 1.45 20.24 -0.23
C SER A 135 2.69 20.53 -1.09
N ASN A 136 3.76 19.74 -0.94
CA ASN A 136 4.94 19.80 -1.80
C ASN A 136 4.82 19.02 -3.11
N ILE A 137 3.81 18.16 -3.27
CA ILE A 137 3.65 17.39 -4.51
C ILE A 137 3.38 18.34 -5.68
N ARG A 138 4.11 18.13 -6.78
CA ARG A 138 3.97 18.91 -8.03
C ARG A 138 3.70 18.02 -9.25
N SER A 139 3.82 16.71 -9.06
CA SER A 139 3.59 15.73 -10.12
C SER A 139 2.11 15.60 -10.47
N ASP A 140 1.83 14.90 -11.57
CA ASP A 140 0.48 14.40 -11.81
C ASP A 140 0.18 13.26 -10.83
N LEU A 141 -1.01 13.26 -10.25
CA LEU A 141 -1.42 12.28 -9.26
C LEU A 141 -2.75 11.65 -9.64
N LEU A 142 -2.76 10.34 -9.81
CA LEU A 142 -3.97 9.53 -9.89
C LEU A 142 -4.13 8.72 -8.62
N ILE A 143 -5.29 8.81 -8.00
CA ILE A 143 -5.71 7.93 -6.91
C ILE A 143 -6.91 7.12 -7.38
N ILE A 144 -6.78 5.80 -7.34
CA ILE A 144 -7.87 4.87 -7.62
C ILE A 144 -8.28 4.24 -6.30
N ARG A 145 -9.52 4.45 -5.89
CA ARG A 145 -10.08 3.89 -4.65
C ARG A 145 -10.99 2.72 -4.94
N ALA A 146 -10.96 1.72 -4.06
CA ALA A 146 -11.91 0.61 -4.08
C ALA A 146 -13.14 0.93 -3.23
N ARG A 147 -14.35 0.66 -3.74
CA ARG A 147 -15.60 0.87 -2.98
C ARG A 147 -15.71 -0.07 -1.78
N GLN A 148 -15.16 -1.28 -1.88
CA GLN A 148 -15.25 -2.34 -0.86
C GLN A 148 -13.93 -2.51 -0.13
N THR A 149 -13.26 -1.40 0.18
CA THR A 149 -12.01 -1.42 0.97
C THR A 149 -12.31 -1.38 2.47
N PRO A 150 -11.52 -2.03 3.33
CA PRO A 150 -11.61 -1.84 4.77
C PRO A 150 -10.89 -0.56 5.25
N TYR A 151 -10.25 0.18 4.34
CA TYR A 151 -9.38 1.34 4.65
C TYR A 151 -10.05 2.68 4.31
N HIS A 152 -11.34 2.79 4.61
CA HIS A 152 -12.05 4.05 4.43
C HIS A 152 -11.50 5.14 5.35
N LEU A 153 -11.26 6.32 4.77
CA LEU A 153 -10.96 7.51 5.55
C LEU A 153 -12.28 8.20 5.97
N PRO A 154 -12.30 8.85 7.15
CA PRO A 154 -13.34 9.83 7.46
C PRO A 154 -13.41 10.87 6.34
N GLU A 155 -14.62 11.27 5.96
CA GLU A 155 -14.82 12.13 4.79
C GLU A 155 -14.18 13.51 4.96
N ASP A 156 -14.24 14.07 6.16
CA ASP A 156 -13.59 15.34 6.48
C ASP A 156 -12.05 15.28 6.34
N VAL A 157 -11.45 14.16 6.71
CA VAL A 157 -10.01 13.93 6.51
C VAL A 157 -9.69 13.78 5.02
N ARG A 158 -10.50 12.99 4.29
CA ARG A 158 -10.32 12.79 2.86
C ARG A 158 -10.38 14.11 2.10
N LEU A 159 -11.38 14.96 2.40
CA LEU A 159 -11.56 16.25 1.73
C LEU A 159 -10.36 17.18 1.96
N LYS A 160 -9.79 17.24 3.15
CA LYS A 160 -8.58 18.04 3.42
C LYS A 160 -7.40 17.63 2.53
N PHE A 161 -7.17 16.31 2.37
CA PHE A 161 -6.12 15.82 1.47
C PHE A 161 -6.46 16.02 -0.01
N TYR A 162 -7.75 15.87 -0.37
CA TYR A 162 -8.24 16.17 -1.72
C TYR A 162 -7.91 17.61 -2.12
N ASP A 163 -8.23 18.57 -1.26
CA ASP A 163 -7.95 19.99 -1.50
C ASP A 163 -6.46 20.27 -1.65
N VAL A 164 -5.62 19.62 -0.82
CA VAL A 164 -4.16 19.74 -0.94
C VAL A 164 -3.69 19.24 -2.30
N TYR A 165 -4.16 18.07 -2.75
CA TYR A 165 -3.75 17.53 -4.05
C TYR A 165 -4.29 18.35 -5.22
N GLN A 166 -5.56 18.78 -5.14
CA GLN A 166 -6.19 19.61 -6.16
C GLN A 166 -5.45 20.93 -6.37
N ASN A 167 -4.95 21.54 -5.29
CA ASN A 167 -4.31 22.85 -5.33
C ASN A 167 -2.79 22.77 -5.64
N ASN A 168 -2.13 21.64 -5.45
CA ASN A 168 -0.67 21.54 -5.53
C ASN A 168 -0.15 20.61 -6.62
N CYS A 169 -0.89 19.56 -6.99
CA CYS A 169 -0.52 18.71 -8.12
C CYS A 169 -0.73 19.46 -9.44
N ARG A 170 0.12 19.19 -10.41
CA ARG A 170 -0.08 19.73 -11.77
C ARG A 170 -1.37 19.22 -12.40
N TYR A 171 -1.69 17.96 -12.19
CA TYR A 171 -2.94 17.30 -12.57
C TYR A 171 -3.32 16.28 -11.50
N PHE A 172 -4.55 16.33 -11.03
CA PHE A 172 -5.05 15.42 -10.02
C PHE A 172 -6.35 14.75 -10.46
N LYS A 173 -6.43 13.44 -10.28
CA LYS A 173 -7.62 12.65 -10.57
C LYS A 173 -7.85 11.65 -9.42
N ASP A 174 -9.07 11.66 -8.87
CA ASP A 174 -9.54 10.71 -7.83
C ASP A 174 -10.70 9.91 -8.43
N VAL A 175 -10.55 8.59 -8.50
CA VAL A 175 -11.54 7.69 -9.11
C VAL A 175 -11.93 6.60 -8.12
N LEU A 176 -13.25 6.45 -7.91
CA LEU A 176 -13.82 5.38 -7.10
C LEU A 176 -14.35 4.27 -8.00
N LEU A 177 -13.81 3.06 -7.89
CA LEU A 177 -14.22 1.89 -8.64
C LEU A 177 -14.86 0.82 -7.76
N ASP A 178 -15.76 0.06 -8.33
CA ASP A 178 -16.29 -1.14 -7.68
C ASP A 178 -15.22 -2.24 -7.64
N GLY A 179 -15.02 -2.78 -6.46
CA GLY A 179 -14.02 -3.83 -6.20
C GLY A 179 -13.50 -3.77 -4.78
N THR A 180 -12.71 -4.77 -4.43
CA THR A 180 -12.07 -4.91 -3.11
C THR A 180 -10.73 -4.18 -3.08
N HIS A 181 -10.05 -4.20 -1.94
CA HIS A 181 -8.71 -3.63 -1.76
C HIS A 181 -7.71 -4.02 -2.87
N HIS A 182 -7.81 -5.23 -3.40
CA HIS A 182 -6.93 -5.72 -4.47
C HIS A 182 -7.58 -5.63 -5.86
N LEU A 183 -8.42 -4.59 -6.11
CA LEU A 183 -9.16 -4.43 -7.37
C LEU A 183 -8.26 -4.46 -8.62
N HIS A 184 -7.03 -4.00 -8.52
CA HIS A 184 -6.07 -4.02 -9.63
C HIS A 184 -5.62 -5.43 -10.05
N MET A 185 -5.77 -6.39 -9.15
CA MET A 185 -5.47 -7.80 -9.43
C MET A 185 -6.75 -8.57 -9.77
N ASN A 186 -7.83 -8.33 -9.03
CA ASN A 186 -9.09 -9.03 -9.21
C ASN A 186 -9.86 -8.58 -10.47
N ASN A 187 -9.70 -7.29 -10.83
CA ASN A 187 -10.46 -6.64 -11.91
C ASN A 187 -9.55 -5.69 -12.71
N PRO A 188 -8.46 -6.19 -13.33
CA PRO A 188 -7.51 -5.36 -14.06
C PRO A 188 -8.14 -4.61 -15.24
N ASP A 189 -9.19 -5.18 -15.85
CA ASP A 189 -10.01 -4.62 -16.92
C ASP A 189 -10.73 -3.32 -16.51
N ARG A 190 -11.01 -3.12 -15.23
CA ARG A 190 -11.60 -1.87 -14.70
C ARG A 190 -10.54 -0.82 -14.40
N VAL A 191 -9.37 -1.25 -13.98
CA VAL A 191 -8.28 -0.35 -13.55
C VAL A 191 -7.44 0.12 -14.73
N GLY A 192 -7.17 -0.77 -15.68
CA GLY A 192 -6.33 -0.50 -16.85
C GLY A 192 -6.78 0.72 -17.67
N PRO A 193 -8.04 0.81 -18.08
CA PRO A 193 -8.55 1.97 -18.83
C PRO A 193 -8.37 3.29 -18.08
N VAL A 194 -8.67 3.33 -16.77
CA VAL A 194 -8.51 4.55 -15.95
C VAL A 194 -7.05 5.03 -15.91
N ILE A 195 -6.11 4.09 -15.83
CA ILE A 195 -4.67 4.40 -15.87
C ILE A 195 -4.28 4.94 -17.24
N ASN A 196 -4.71 4.30 -18.32
CA ASN A 196 -4.40 4.71 -19.68
C ASN A 196 -4.96 6.10 -19.99
N ASP A 197 -6.21 6.37 -19.61
CA ASP A 197 -6.84 7.67 -19.77
C ASP A 197 -6.07 8.75 -19.01
N PHE A 198 -5.73 8.50 -17.75
CA PHE A 198 -4.94 9.43 -16.95
C PHE A 198 -3.57 9.74 -17.58
N ILE A 199 -2.87 8.73 -18.06
CA ILE A 199 -1.57 8.93 -18.72
C ILE A 199 -1.74 9.77 -19.98
N THR A 200 -2.75 9.50 -20.79
CA THR A 200 -3.04 10.21 -22.04
C THR A 200 -3.40 11.67 -21.74
N GLU A 201 -4.32 11.91 -20.80
CA GLU A 201 -4.72 13.26 -20.38
C GLU A 201 -3.53 14.06 -19.85
N SER A 202 -2.70 13.44 -19.02
CA SER A 202 -1.47 14.03 -18.46
C SER A 202 -0.44 14.39 -19.53
N LEU A 203 -0.30 13.58 -20.57
CA LEU A 203 0.59 13.87 -21.71
C LEU A 203 0.07 15.04 -22.55
N LEU A 204 -1.22 15.10 -22.81
CA LEU A 204 -1.85 16.19 -23.56
C LEU A 204 -1.73 17.55 -22.86
N LEU A 205 -1.75 17.57 -21.52
CA LEU A 205 -1.51 18.79 -20.74
C LEU A 205 -0.08 19.32 -20.91
N ASN A 206 0.90 18.45 -21.16
CA ASN A 206 2.28 18.86 -21.44
C ASN A 206 2.49 19.44 -22.86
N LEU A 207 1.58 19.15 -23.78
CA LEU A 207 1.67 19.62 -25.17
C LEU A 207 1.01 20.96 -25.39
N LYS A 208 0.23 21.46 -24.41
CA LYS A 208 -0.34 22.82 -24.47
C LYS A 208 0.76 23.83 -24.15
N PRO A 209 1.11 24.75 -25.05
CA PRO A 209 2.04 25.82 -24.74
C PRO A 209 1.47 26.62 -23.55
N SER A 210 2.31 26.96 -22.60
CA SER A 210 2.00 27.96 -21.58
C SER A 210 1.68 29.28 -22.32
N LEU A 211 0.42 29.69 -22.30
CA LEU A 211 -0.05 31.02 -22.75
C LEU A 211 0.52 32.08 -21.84
#